data_5d9cbcd0f647b7c4c48c8a1061b34d3f
#
_entry.id   5d9cbcd0f647b7c4c48c8a1061b34d3f
#
_cell.length_a   1.000
_cell.length_b   1.000
_cell.length_c   1.000
_cell.angle_alpha   90.00
_cell.angle_beta   90.00
_cell.angle_gamma   90.00
#
_symmetry.space_group_name_H-M   'P 1'
#
loop_
_entity.id
_entity.type
_entity.pdbx_description
1 polymer ?
#
loop_
_entity_poly.entity_id
_entity_poly.type
_entity_poly.pdbx_seq_one_letter_code
_entity_poly.pdbx_strand_id
1 'polypeptide(L)'
;MEYKVIENRYVGEGMYYIKIGGSFEAKMGQFYMLRAWDKFPLLSRPISIYQIDDEGISFLYKKVGQGTQIISQLREGDPIKLEGPYGNGFEKVEGKVALVGGGIGIAPLYMVAQNIPNCDIYLGFRDQAIMVDDYRSVCKDLYTTSGDTLVTDILNVEDYDYILTCGPTPMMKKLMEMVEGTKTRIQVSLENHMACGVGA
;
A
#
# COMPACT_ATOMS: atom_id res chain seq x y z
N MET A 1 11.17 -15.14 10.24
CA MET A 1 11.47 -14.83 11.67
C MET A 1 10.17 -14.55 12.39
N GLU A 2 10.15 -14.69 13.72
CA GLU A 2 8.99 -14.36 14.56
C GLU A 2 9.23 -13.03 15.27
N TYR A 3 8.22 -12.18 15.25
CA TYR A 3 8.23 -10.83 15.78
C TYR A 3 7.02 -10.61 16.68
N LYS A 4 6.92 -9.46 17.35
CA LYS A 4 5.81 -9.09 18.23
C LYS A 4 5.01 -7.95 17.62
N VAL A 5 3.69 -8.05 17.72
CA VAL A 5 2.77 -6.97 17.39
C VAL A 5 2.92 -5.85 18.42
N ILE A 6 3.07 -4.61 17.96
CA ILE A 6 3.05 -3.39 18.79
C ILE A 6 1.62 -2.84 18.82
N GLU A 7 0.98 -2.75 17.66
CA GLU A 7 -0.35 -2.19 17.51
C GLU A 7 -1.11 -2.95 16.41
N ASN A 8 -2.41 -3.12 16.59
CA ASN A 8 -3.31 -3.63 15.56
C ASN A 8 -4.70 -3.01 15.76
N ARG A 9 -5.14 -2.17 14.81
CA ARG A 9 -6.40 -1.43 14.94
C ARG A 9 -7.19 -1.40 13.63
N TYR A 10 -8.51 -1.37 13.76
CA TYR A 10 -9.41 -1.11 12.65
C TYR A 10 -9.35 0.38 12.25
N VAL A 11 -9.28 0.67 10.94
CA VAL A 11 -9.17 2.03 10.42
C VAL A 11 -10.32 2.45 9.50
N GLY A 12 -11.23 1.55 9.17
CA GLY A 12 -12.38 1.81 8.31
C GLY A 12 -12.41 0.92 7.07
N GLU A 13 -13.53 0.82 6.39
CA GLU A 13 -13.75 0.06 5.13
C GLU A 13 -13.29 -1.41 5.14
N GLY A 14 -13.29 -2.07 6.30
CA GLY A 14 -12.75 -3.42 6.47
C GLY A 14 -11.23 -3.48 6.48
N MET A 15 -10.56 -2.34 6.59
CA MET A 15 -9.10 -2.23 6.67
C MET A 15 -8.61 -2.11 8.10
N TYR A 16 -7.40 -2.59 8.30
CA TYR A 16 -6.68 -2.61 9.57
C TYR A 16 -5.26 -2.10 9.37
N TYR A 17 -4.79 -1.36 10.34
CA TYR A 17 -3.37 -1.01 10.49
C TYR A 17 -2.75 -1.94 11.51
N ILE A 18 -1.57 -2.50 11.20
CA ILE A 18 -0.77 -3.30 12.14
C ILE A 18 0.67 -2.81 12.14
N LYS A 19 1.25 -2.63 13.33
CA LYS A 19 2.67 -2.32 13.53
C LYS A 19 3.36 -3.47 14.27
N ILE A 20 4.53 -3.86 13.78
CA ILE A 20 5.29 -5.01 14.25
C ILE A 20 6.69 -4.54 14.63
N GLY A 21 7.11 -4.85 15.85
CA GLY A 21 8.38 -4.41 16.43
C GLY A 21 9.59 -5.11 15.83
N GLY A 22 10.66 -4.36 15.62
CA GLY A 22 11.92 -4.85 15.11
C GLY A 22 12.66 -3.85 14.24
N SER A 23 13.84 -4.24 13.76
CA SER A 23 14.61 -3.45 12.80
C SER A 23 14.42 -4.05 11.41
N PHE A 24 14.00 -3.21 10.46
CA PHE A 24 13.65 -3.63 9.10
C PHE A 24 14.27 -2.70 8.07
N GLU A 25 14.64 -3.27 6.92
CA GLU A 25 15.07 -2.52 5.76
C GLU A 25 14.31 -3.01 4.54
N ALA A 26 13.79 -2.09 3.73
CA ALA A 26 13.11 -2.40 2.48
C ALA A 26 13.08 -1.19 1.56
N LYS A 27 12.81 -1.45 0.27
CA LYS A 27 12.54 -0.41 -0.72
C LYS A 27 11.05 -0.08 -0.73
N MET A 28 10.71 1.15 -1.09
CA MET A 28 9.31 1.59 -1.27
C MET A 28 8.57 0.69 -2.28
N GLY A 29 7.36 0.25 -1.91
CA GLY A 29 6.53 -0.62 -2.74
C GLY A 29 6.83 -2.13 -2.62
N GLN A 30 7.79 -2.54 -1.78
CA GLN A 30 7.99 -3.95 -1.42
C GLN A 30 6.94 -4.43 -0.42
N PHE A 31 6.88 -5.74 -0.20
CA PHE A 31 5.93 -6.40 0.67
C PHE A 31 6.59 -7.49 1.52
N TYR A 32 5.88 -7.94 2.54
CA TYR A 32 6.22 -9.12 3.35
C TYR A 32 5.11 -10.17 3.29
N MET A 33 5.49 -11.42 3.48
CA MET A 33 4.59 -12.54 3.71
C MET A 33 4.33 -12.65 5.22
N LEU A 34 3.08 -12.38 5.63
CA LEU A 34 2.65 -12.38 7.03
C LEU A 34 1.93 -13.69 7.38
N ARG A 35 2.24 -14.25 8.56
CA ARG A 35 1.63 -15.47 9.08
C ARG A 35 1.53 -15.46 10.61
N ALA A 36 0.33 -15.67 11.11
CA ALA A 36 0.03 -15.72 12.55
C ALA A 36 -0.69 -17.01 12.95
N TRP A 37 -0.38 -18.12 12.27
CA TRP A 37 -0.98 -19.46 12.51
C TRP A 37 0.00 -20.56 12.13
N ASP A 38 -0.19 -21.77 12.65
CA ASP A 38 0.74 -22.88 12.42
C ASP A 38 0.42 -23.66 11.14
N LYS A 39 -0.76 -24.27 11.04
CA LYS A 39 -1.09 -25.19 9.93
C LYS A 39 -1.95 -24.55 8.85
N PHE A 40 -3.11 -24.01 9.20
CA PHE A 40 -4.10 -23.49 8.23
C PHE A 40 -4.48 -22.05 8.54
N PRO A 41 -4.71 -21.23 7.49
CA PRO A 41 -4.57 -21.53 6.05
C PRO A 41 -3.13 -21.79 5.63
N LEU A 42 -2.91 -22.59 4.55
CA LEU A 42 -1.57 -23.05 4.15
C LEU A 42 -0.60 -21.89 3.84
N LEU A 43 -1.08 -20.90 3.10
CA LEU A 43 -0.24 -19.81 2.58
C LEU A 43 -0.19 -18.62 3.54
N SER A 44 0.96 -18.01 3.69
CA SER A 44 1.13 -16.67 4.27
C SER A 44 0.42 -15.61 3.43
N ARG A 45 0.26 -14.41 3.94
CA ARG A 45 -0.42 -13.31 3.23
C ARG A 45 0.59 -12.27 2.76
N PRO A 46 0.70 -12.03 1.44
CA PRO A 46 1.49 -10.92 0.92
C PRO A 46 0.80 -9.60 1.29
N ILE A 47 1.48 -8.77 2.05
CA ILE A 47 0.98 -7.47 2.46
C ILE A 47 2.06 -6.43 2.19
N SER A 48 1.70 -5.39 1.44
CA SER A 48 2.58 -4.28 1.10
C SER A 48 2.96 -3.48 2.33
N ILE A 49 4.22 -3.07 2.38
CA ILE A 49 4.74 -2.22 3.46
C ILE A 49 4.04 -0.87 3.40
N TYR A 50 3.52 -0.41 4.54
CA TYR A 50 2.98 0.93 4.72
C TYR A 50 4.09 1.91 5.12
N GLN A 51 4.85 1.55 6.17
CA GLN A 51 5.94 2.37 6.71
C GLN A 51 6.97 1.51 7.43
N ILE A 52 8.22 1.98 7.46
CA ILE A 52 9.27 1.52 8.36
C ILE A 52 9.78 2.73 9.15
N ASP A 53 9.90 2.58 10.46
CA ASP A 53 10.44 3.57 11.37
C ASP A 53 11.35 2.91 12.44
N ASP A 54 11.81 3.70 13.42
CA ASP A 54 12.75 3.24 14.46
C ASP A 54 12.15 2.17 15.40
N GLU A 55 10.82 2.07 15.48
CA GLU A 55 10.15 1.08 16.32
C GLU A 55 9.85 -0.23 15.57
N GLY A 56 9.71 -0.16 14.22
CA GLY A 56 9.38 -1.35 13.47
C GLY A 56 8.85 -1.11 12.06
N ILE A 57 8.07 -2.08 11.60
CA ILE A 57 7.40 -2.06 10.28
C ILE A 57 5.89 -2.07 10.46
N SER A 58 5.19 -1.29 9.64
CA SER A 58 3.74 -1.25 9.64
C SER A 58 3.15 -1.62 8.29
N PHE A 59 1.94 -2.14 8.35
CA PHE A 59 1.15 -2.60 7.22
C PHE A 59 -0.27 -2.09 7.32
N LEU A 60 -0.84 -1.72 6.18
CA LEU A 60 -2.26 -1.48 6.02
C LEU A 60 -2.83 -2.64 5.20
N TYR A 61 -3.84 -3.35 5.71
CA TYR A 61 -4.39 -4.53 5.05
C TYR A 61 -5.91 -4.60 5.16
N LYS A 62 -6.53 -5.24 4.18
CA LYS A 62 -7.98 -5.46 4.16
C LYS A 62 -8.33 -6.86 4.67
N LYS A 63 -9.30 -6.97 5.55
CA LYS A 63 -9.84 -8.24 6.01
C LYS A 63 -10.76 -8.84 4.93
N VAL A 64 -10.23 -9.79 4.15
CA VAL A 64 -10.95 -10.39 3.01
C VAL A 64 -11.08 -11.91 3.10
N GLY A 65 -10.31 -12.57 3.98
CA GLY A 65 -10.33 -14.03 4.10
C GLY A 65 -9.75 -14.50 5.42
N GLN A 66 -9.68 -15.82 5.60
CA GLN A 66 -9.33 -16.47 6.86
C GLN A 66 -7.99 -15.98 7.45
N GLY A 67 -6.93 -15.86 6.63
CA GLY A 67 -5.63 -15.39 7.14
C GLY A 67 -5.67 -13.95 7.64
N THR A 68 -6.25 -13.02 6.88
CA THR A 68 -6.40 -11.63 7.32
C THR A 68 -7.40 -11.47 8.46
N GLN A 69 -8.36 -12.40 8.60
CA GLN A 69 -9.22 -12.46 9.77
C GLN A 69 -8.43 -12.85 11.03
N ILE A 70 -7.53 -13.84 10.95
CA ILE A 70 -6.67 -14.22 12.08
C ILE A 70 -5.77 -13.03 12.45
N ILE A 71 -5.09 -12.41 11.47
CA ILE A 71 -4.25 -11.24 11.71
C ILE A 71 -5.05 -10.11 12.39
N SER A 72 -6.31 -9.87 11.99
CA SER A 72 -7.13 -8.80 12.56
C SER A 72 -7.53 -9.01 14.03
N GLN A 73 -7.29 -10.20 14.58
CA GLN A 73 -7.56 -10.55 15.99
C GLN A 73 -6.32 -10.46 16.89
N LEU A 74 -5.14 -10.28 16.30
CA LEU A 74 -3.90 -10.13 17.06
C LEU A 74 -3.94 -8.88 17.93
N ARG A 75 -3.33 -8.98 19.10
CA ARG A 75 -3.18 -7.92 20.09
C ARG A 75 -1.71 -7.60 20.29
N GLU A 76 -1.45 -6.50 20.97
CA GLU A 76 -0.10 -6.15 21.42
C GLU A 76 0.55 -7.33 22.15
N GLY A 77 1.81 -7.63 21.80
CA GLY A 77 2.58 -8.74 22.35
C GLY A 77 2.36 -10.09 21.65
N ASP A 78 1.33 -10.26 20.83
CA ASP A 78 1.09 -11.50 20.09
C ASP A 78 2.20 -11.77 19.07
N PRO A 79 2.56 -13.06 18.83
CA PRO A 79 3.57 -13.42 17.86
C PRO A 79 3.03 -13.37 16.42
N ILE A 80 3.88 -12.90 15.50
CA ILE A 80 3.62 -12.94 14.05
C ILE A 80 4.92 -13.27 13.30
N LYS A 81 4.82 -14.10 12.28
CA LYS A 81 5.95 -14.46 11.41
C LYS A 81 5.94 -13.56 10.18
N LEU A 82 7.10 -12.97 9.88
CA LEU A 82 7.36 -12.18 8.69
C LEU A 82 8.47 -12.82 7.87
N GLU A 83 8.26 -12.86 6.56
CA GLU A 83 9.24 -13.30 5.57
C GLU A 83 9.28 -12.31 4.42
N GLY A 84 10.46 -11.80 4.10
CA GLY A 84 10.68 -10.74 3.11
C GLY A 84 11.93 -9.92 3.43
N PRO A 85 12.09 -8.72 2.80
CA PRO A 85 11.16 -8.11 1.86
C PRO A 85 11.18 -8.79 0.47
N TYR A 86 10.05 -8.77 -0.22
CA TYR A 86 9.89 -9.28 -1.57
C TYR A 86 9.40 -8.18 -2.54
N GLY A 87 9.56 -8.43 -3.83
CA GLY A 87 9.16 -7.51 -4.91
C GLY A 87 10.24 -6.51 -5.27
N ASN A 88 10.11 -5.93 -6.46
CA ASN A 88 11.07 -4.95 -6.98
C ASN A 88 10.88 -3.56 -6.36
N GLY A 89 9.65 -3.24 -5.94
CA GLY A 89 9.28 -1.92 -5.47
C GLY A 89 9.11 -0.91 -6.60
N PHE A 90 8.93 0.36 -6.22
CA PHE A 90 8.95 1.49 -7.13
C PHE A 90 10.38 2.02 -7.30
N GLU A 91 10.69 2.48 -8.50
CA GLU A 91 11.94 3.20 -8.76
C GLU A 91 11.80 4.64 -8.29
N LYS A 92 12.87 5.18 -7.70
CA LYS A 92 12.92 6.60 -7.35
C LYS A 92 12.95 7.43 -8.62
N VAL A 93 12.10 8.45 -8.67
CA VAL A 93 11.97 9.36 -9.80
C VAL A 93 12.14 10.80 -9.35
N GLU A 94 12.53 11.66 -10.30
CA GLU A 94 12.67 13.10 -10.09
C GLU A 94 11.74 13.86 -11.04
N GLY A 95 11.23 15.00 -10.60
CA GLY A 95 10.27 15.82 -11.34
C GLY A 95 8.96 15.97 -10.58
N LYS A 96 7.92 16.39 -11.27
CA LYS A 96 6.57 16.52 -10.70
C LYS A 96 5.88 15.17 -10.68
N VAL A 97 5.59 14.66 -9.50
CA VAL A 97 5.11 13.29 -9.30
C VAL A 97 3.70 13.28 -8.71
N ALA A 98 2.81 12.48 -9.30
CA ALA A 98 1.54 12.10 -8.69
C ALA A 98 1.58 10.65 -8.20
N LEU A 99 1.15 10.42 -6.96
CA LEU A 99 0.87 9.10 -6.41
C LEU A 99 -0.63 8.86 -6.47
N VAL A 100 -1.06 7.79 -7.15
CA VAL A 100 -2.49 7.51 -7.36
C VAL A 100 -2.85 6.16 -6.77
N GLY A 101 -3.70 6.17 -5.74
CA GLY A 101 -4.10 4.97 -5.01
C GLY A 101 -5.59 4.75 -4.97
N GLY A 102 -6.02 3.48 -5.00
CA GLY A 102 -7.43 3.11 -4.85
C GLY A 102 -7.64 1.96 -3.89
N GLY A 103 -8.60 2.11 -2.97
CA GLY A 103 -8.91 1.09 -1.98
C GLY A 103 -7.68 0.71 -1.15
N ILE A 104 -7.37 -0.60 -1.03
CA ILE A 104 -6.18 -1.04 -0.27
C ILE A 104 -4.86 -0.70 -0.96
N GLY A 105 -4.87 -0.41 -2.27
CA GLY A 105 -3.67 0.01 -3.01
C GLY A 105 -3.06 1.34 -2.54
N ILE A 106 -3.73 2.06 -1.66
CA ILE A 106 -3.13 3.20 -0.98
C ILE A 106 -1.94 2.77 -0.11
N ALA A 107 -1.97 1.58 0.48
CA ALA A 107 -1.00 1.12 1.47
C ALA A 107 0.47 1.33 1.07
N PRO A 108 0.98 0.82 -0.07
CA PRO A 108 2.38 0.99 -0.44
C PRO A 108 2.75 2.45 -0.76
N LEU A 109 1.78 3.30 -1.09
CA LEU A 109 2.03 4.67 -1.50
C LEU A 109 2.44 5.59 -0.35
N TYR A 110 2.17 5.22 0.91
CA TYR A 110 2.62 6.01 2.04
C TYR A 110 4.17 6.01 2.14
N MET A 111 4.77 4.83 2.10
CA MET A 111 6.24 4.72 2.07
C MET A 111 6.84 5.36 0.82
N VAL A 112 6.14 5.32 -0.33
CA VAL A 112 6.57 6.02 -1.55
C VAL A 112 6.59 7.52 -1.33
N ALA A 113 5.53 8.09 -0.73
CA ALA A 113 5.43 9.52 -0.45
C ALA A 113 6.55 10.01 0.51
N GLN A 114 6.89 9.21 1.51
CA GLN A 114 8.01 9.51 2.41
C GLN A 114 9.37 9.58 1.68
N ASN A 115 9.51 8.88 0.55
CA ASN A 115 10.75 8.80 -0.23
C ASN A 115 10.78 9.72 -1.47
N ILE A 116 9.63 10.28 -1.87
CA ILE A 116 9.49 11.22 -3.00
C ILE A 116 8.91 12.53 -2.46
N PRO A 117 9.76 13.47 -2.02
CA PRO A 117 9.28 14.71 -1.42
C PRO A 117 8.50 15.58 -2.44
N ASN A 118 7.53 16.34 -1.94
CA ASN A 118 6.71 17.26 -2.73
C ASN A 118 5.86 16.59 -3.83
N CYS A 119 5.52 15.30 -3.70
CA CYS A 119 4.57 14.64 -4.56
C CYS A 119 3.14 15.10 -4.24
N ASP A 120 2.27 15.09 -5.25
CA ASP A 120 0.83 15.22 -5.07
C ASP A 120 0.22 13.80 -4.92
N ILE A 121 -0.77 13.65 -4.05
CA ILE A 121 -1.38 12.35 -3.76
C ILE A 121 -2.87 12.38 -4.09
N TYR A 122 -3.32 11.36 -4.83
CA TYR A 122 -4.71 11.13 -5.23
C TYR A 122 -5.19 9.79 -4.67
N LEU A 123 -6.15 9.81 -3.75
CA LEU A 123 -6.67 8.61 -3.10
C LEU A 123 -8.16 8.44 -3.38
N GLY A 124 -8.53 7.30 -3.97
CA GLY A 124 -9.90 6.90 -4.23
C GLY A 124 -10.42 5.86 -3.24
N PHE A 125 -11.59 6.12 -2.65
CA PHE A 125 -12.26 5.25 -1.70
C PHE A 125 -13.66 4.89 -2.18
N ARG A 126 -14.24 3.80 -1.66
CA ARG A 126 -15.61 3.43 -1.99
C ARG A 126 -16.61 4.28 -1.20
N ASP A 127 -16.46 4.32 0.12
CA ASP A 127 -17.42 4.96 1.01
C ASP A 127 -16.79 6.15 1.76
N GLN A 128 -15.72 5.92 2.51
CA GLN A 128 -15.10 6.91 3.36
C GLN A 128 -13.58 6.93 3.20
N ALA A 129 -13.00 8.12 3.13
CA ALA A 129 -11.55 8.30 3.14
C ALA A 129 -10.96 7.91 4.50
N ILE A 130 -9.89 7.11 4.49
CA ILE A 130 -9.17 6.65 5.67
C ILE A 130 -7.71 7.08 5.61
N MET A 131 -7.04 7.14 6.77
CA MET A 131 -5.60 7.48 6.90
C MET A 131 -5.23 8.83 6.26
N VAL A 132 -6.18 9.74 6.09
CA VAL A 132 -6.02 11.03 5.38
C VAL A 132 -4.95 11.90 6.02
N ASP A 133 -4.91 11.96 7.34
CA ASP A 133 -3.97 12.81 8.07
C ASP A 133 -2.52 12.33 7.91
N ASP A 134 -2.32 11.00 7.83
CA ASP A 134 -1.01 10.43 7.58
C ASP A 134 -0.50 10.89 6.20
N TYR A 135 -1.31 10.70 5.14
CA TYR A 135 -0.91 11.12 3.79
C TYR A 135 -0.69 12.62 3.66
N ARG A 136 -1.51 13.43 4.34
CA ARG A 136 -1.37 14.90 4.34
C ARG A 136 -0.03 15.34 4.93
N SER A 137 0.53 14.57 5.86
CA SER A 137 1.81 14.88 6.49
C SER A 137 3.04 14.68 5.60
N VAL A 138 2.89 13.93 4.50
CA VAL A 138 4.01 13.47 3.63
C VAL A 138 3.89 13.93 2.18
N CYS A 139 2.86 14.67 1.81
CA CYS A 139 2.63 15.16 0.45
C CYS A 139 2.64 16.70 0.37
N LYS A 140 2.69 17.20 -0.86
CA LYS A 140 2.46 18.63 -1.14
C LYS A 140 0.96 18.93 -1.15
N ASP A 141 0.21 18.25 -2.00
CA ASP A 141 -1.24 18.38 -2.12
C ASP A 141 -1.90 16.99 -2.05
N LEU A 142 -3.03 16.89 -1.31
CA LEU A 142 -3.79 15.66 -1.13
C LEU A 142 -5.21 15.84 -1.69
N TYR A 143 -5.56 14.99 -2.64
CA TYR A 143 -6.88 14.90 -3.25
C TYR A 143 -7.52 13.56 -2.88
N THR A 144 -8.75 13.60 -2.41
CA THR A 144 -9.51 12.39 -2.06
C THR A 144 -10.84 12.37 -2.78
N THR A 145 -11.23 11.20 -3.27
CA THR A 145 -12.56 10.96 -3.86
C THR A 145 -13.24 9.79 -3.17
N SER A 146 -14.58 9.81 -3.18
CA SER A 146 -15.40 8.70 -2.67
C SER A 146 -16.72 8.62 -3.43
N GLY A 147 -17.40 7.48 -3.33
CA GLY A 147 -18.65 7.22 -4.03
C GLY A 147 -18.47 7.11 -5.54
N ASP A 148 -19.26 7.88 -6.28
CA ASP A 148 -19.31 7.80 -7.74
C ASP A 148 -18.18 8.57 -8.45
N THR A 149 -17.47 9.45 -7.74
CA THR A 149 -16.36 10.21 -8.30
C THR A 149 -15.09 9.38 -8.25
N LEU A 150 -14.51 9.07 -9.39
CA LEU A 150 -13.26 8.33 -9.47
C LEU A 150 -12.05 9.28 -9.36
N VAL A 151 -10.97 8.77 -8.79
CA VAL A 151 -9.71 9.52 -8.69
C VAL A 151 -9.17 9.93 -10.07
N THR A 152 -9.46 9.15 -11.10
CA THR A 152 -9.10 9.43 -12.50
C THR A 152 -9.92 10.58 -13.12
N ASP A 153 -11.05 10.95 -12.53
CA ASP A 153 -11.90 12.04 -13.07
C ASP A 153 -11.37 13.43 -12.69
N ILE A 154 -10.56 13.50 -11.63
CA ILE A 154 -9.99 14.74 -11.09
C ILE A 154 -8.50 14.91 -11.39
N LEU A 155 -7.85 13.87 -11.94
CA LEU A 155 -6.43 13.88 -12.27
C LEU A 155 -6.21 14.35 -13.71
N ASN A 156 -5.40 15.39 -13.90
CA ASN A 156 -4.84 15.71 -15.20
C ASN A 156 -3.41 15.13 -15.29
N VAL A 157 -3.22 14.07 -16.07
CA VAL A 157 -1.95 13.36 -16.16
C VAL A 157 -0.83 14.22 -16.77
N GLU A 158 -1.15 15.15 -17.67
CA GLU A 158 -0.17 16.01 -18.34
C GLU A 158 0.49 17.02 -17.41
N ASP A 159 -0.06 17.22 -16.20
CA ASP A 159 0.53 18.08 -15.17
C ASP A 159 1.74 17.44 -14.49
N TYR A 160 2.06 16.16 -14.77
CA TYR A 160 3.08 15.38 -14.06
C TYR A 160 4.10 14.77 -15.01
N ASP A 161 5.35 14.66 -14.54
CA ASP A 161 6.40 13.91 -15.23
C ASP A 161 6.25 12.40 -14.97
N TYR A 162 5.77 12.04 -13.78
CA TYR A 162 5.59 10.66 -13.35
C TYR A 162 4.28 10.45 -12.59
N ILE A 163 3.65 9.30 -12.84
CA ILE A 163 2.55 8.76 -12.04
C ILE A 163 2.99 7.42 -11.48
N LEU A 164 2.94 7.26 -10.15
CA LEU A 164 3.16 5.98 -9.47
C LEU A 164 1.81 5.52 -8.91
N THR A 165 1.38 4.32 -9.27
CA THR A 165 0.02 3.88 -8.94
C THR A 165 -0.04 2.45 -8.41
N CYS A 166 -0.97 2.24 -7.47
CA CYS A 166 -1.36 0.93 -6.97
C CYS A 166 -2.85 0.94 -6.63
N GLY A 167 -3.58 -0.14 -6.97
CA GLY A 167 -4.99 -0.25 -6.67
C GLY A 167 -5.75 -1.15 -7.63
N PRO A 168 -7.08 -0.95 -7.77
CA PRO A 168 -7.92 -1.79 -8.61
C PRO A 168 -7.48 -1.77 -10.09
N THR A 169 -7.47 -2.95 -10.71
CA THR A 169 -7.08 -3.11 -12.12
C THR A 169 -7.79 -2.14 -13.09
N PRO A 170 -9.11 -1.86 -12.96
CA PRO A 170 -9.76 -0.88 -13.82
C PRO A 170 -9.18 0.54 -13.69
N MET A 171 -8.84 0.98 -12.47
CA MET A 171 -8.20 2.28 -12.23
C MET A 171 -6.83 2.35 -12.91
N MET A 172 -5.99 1.34 -12.69
CA MET A 172 -4.65 1.29 -13.28
C MET A 172 -4.69 1.25 -14.81
N LYS A 173 -5.60 0.48 -15.41
CA LYS A 173 -5.81 0.45 -16.86
C LYS A 173 -6.21 1.84 -17.39
N LYS A 174 -7.16 2.50 -16.72
CA LYS A 174 -7.57 3.85 -17.10
C LYS A 174 -6.42 4.84 -17.06
N LEU A 175 -5.59 4.80 -16.02
CA LEU A 175 -4.39 5.64 -15.93
C LEU A 175 -3.38 5.37 -17.05
N MET A 176 -3.18 4.10 -17.42
CA MET A 176 -2.31 3.73 -18.54
C MET A 176 -2.84 4.30 -19.87
N GLU A 177 -4.16 4.21 -20.10
CA GLU A 177 -4.80 4.83 -21.27
C GLU A 177 -4.67 6.36 -21.27
N MET A 178 -4.81 7.01 -20.11
CA MET A 178 -4.70 8.48 -19.99
C MET A 178 -3.28 9.00 -20.28
N VAL A 179 -2.24 8.24 -19.97
CA VAL A 179 -0.86 8.66 -20.24
C VAL A 179 -0.41 8.33 -21.68
N GLU A 180 -1.18 7.53 -22.42
CA GLU A 180 -0.84 7.17 -23.80
C GLU A 180 -0.78 8.42 -24.70
N GLY A 181 0.34 8.57 -25.42
CA GLY A 181 0.59 9.75 -26.27
C GLY A 181 1.02 11.01 -25.54
N THR A 182 1.09 11.01 -24.19
CA THR A 182 1.63 12.11 -23.40
C THR A 182 3.13 11.96 -23.15
N LYS A 183 3.75 12.92 -22.44
CA LYS A 183 5.14 12.83 -21.96
C LYS A 183 5.25 12.18 -20.59
N THR A 184 4.13 11.98 -19.90
CA THR A 184 4.05 11.43 -18.55
C THR A 184 4.42 9.97 -18.54
N ARG A 185 5.29 9.58 -17.62
CA ARG A 185 5.68 8.18 -17.41
C ARG A 185 4.86 7.59 -16.27
N ILE A 186 4.57 6.30 -16.34
CA ILE A 186 3.79 5.61 -15.30
C ILE A 186 4.54 4.39 -14.77
N GLN A 187 4.55 4.22 -13.44
CA GLN A 187 4.94 2.99 -12.76
C GLN A 187 3.70 2.39 -12.08
N VAL A 188 3.46 1.12 -12.35
CA VAL A 188 2.28 0.41 -11.85
C VAL A 188 2.71 -0.72 -10.94
N SER A 189 2.23 -0.72 -9.69
CA SER A 189 2.39 -1.87 -8.79
C SER A 189 1.19 -2.79 -8.94
N LEU A 190 1.44 -3.99 -9.48
CA LEU A 190 0.41 -5.00 -9.71
C LEU A 190 0.32 -5.94 -8.50
N GLU A 191 -0.86 -6.03 -7.91
CA GLU A 191 -1.19 -7.05 -6.92
C GLU A 191 -1.63 -8.33 -7.64
N ASN A 192 -0.72 -9.28 -7.81
CA ASN A 192 -1.03 -10.60 -8.37
C ASN A 192 -1.33 -11.62 -7.27
N HIS A 193 -2.23 -12.56 -7.56
CA HIS A 193 -2.41 -13.72 -6.70
C HIS A 193 -1.11 -14.53 -6.63
N MET A 194 -0.58 -14.67 -5.43
CA MET A 194 0.63 -15.44 -5.18
C MET A 194 0.29 -16.80 -4.55
N ALA A 195 1.00 -17.85 -4.97
CA ALA A 195 0.98 -19.14 -4.29
C ALA A 195 1.96 -19.13 -3.10
N CYS A 196 3.21 -19.59 -3.32
CA CYS A 196 4.22 -19.69 -2.25
C CYS A 196 4.97 -18.38 -1.95
N GLY A 197 4.91 -17.37 -2.83
CA GLY A 197 5.60 -16.08 -2.67
C GLY A 197 7.09 -16.09 -3.06
N VAL A 198 7.66 -17.24 -3.39
CA VAL A 198 9.09 -17.39 -3.75
C VAL A 198 9.32 -17.76 -5.22
N GLY A 199 8.30 -17.74 -6.06
CA GLY A 199 8.44 -17.91 -7.51
C GLY A 199 8.69 -19.36 -7.97
N ALA A 200 8.18 -20.34 -7.25
CA ALA A 200 8.20 -21.75 -7.67
C ALA A 200 6.97 -22.09 -8.50
#